data_b6f32d52737ccee557b47e94f67c6fe5
#
_entry.id   b6f32d52737ccee557b47e94f67c6fe5
#
_cell.length_a   1.000
_cell.length_b   1.000
_cell.length_c   1.000
_cell.angle_alpha   90.00
_cell.angle_beta   90.00
_cell.angle_gamma   90.00
#
_symmetry.space_group_name_H-M   'P 1'
#
loop_
_entity.id
_entity.type
_entity.pdbx_description
1 polymer ?
#
loop_
_entity_poly.entity_id
_entity_poly.type
_entity_poly.pdbx_seq_one_letter_code
_entity_poly.pdbx_strand_id
1 'polypeptide(L)'
;KKLVQDIASNKNRIIRILEDCNVRLSSVPSDTSGVTATRLIDKLCEGKPVTMQDIDAVYHKKIEATREELWEACNGIVSEHHVYLLRTIRENSRHIEKQIEELDQKIKKALSPYENALEHLQEIPGLSRKTVEDLIAEIGLDMDVFPSEQHLCSWVGV
;
A
#
# COMPACT_ATOMS: atom_id res chain seq x y z
N LYS A 1 3.22 -10.09 -4.92
CA LYS A 1 2.56 -10.49 -3.62
C LYS A 1 3.47 -10.23 -2.42
N LYS A 2 4.73 -10.75 -2.40
CA LYS A 2 5.63 -10.62 -1.24
C LYS A 2 5.95 -9.16 -0.87
N LEU A 3 6.31 -8.31 -1.82
CA LEU A 3 6.60 -6.88 -1.56
C LEU A 3 5.41 -6.14 -0.93
N VAL A 4 4.18 -6.47 -1.32
CA VAL A 4 2.97 -5.90 -0.72
C VAL A 4 2.80 -6.36 0.73
N GLN A 5 3.13 -7.62 1.04
CA GLN A 5 3.15 -8.13 2.42
C GLN A 5 4.23 -7.45 3.26
N ASP A 6 5.40 -7.15 2.68
CA ASP A 6 6.47 -6.44 3.38
C ASP A 6 6.06 -5.00 3.72
N ILE A 7 5.33 -4.30 2.83
CA ILE A 7 4.73 -2.98 3.12
C ILE A 7 3.71 -3.09 4.26
N ALA A 8 2.83 -4.09 4.23
CA ALA A 8 1.85 -4.30 5.31
C ALA A 8 2.55 -4.58 6.66
N SER A 9 3.61 -5.38 6.64
CA SER A 9 4.44 -5.63 7.82
C SER A 9 5.09 -4.35 8.36
N ASN A 10 5.64 -3.51 7.48
CA ASN A 10 6.23 -2.22 7.86
C ASN A 10 5.18 -1.26 8.43
N LYS A 11 3.97 -1.21 7.86
CA LYS A 11 2.85 -0.43 8.44
C LYS A 11 2.55 -0.86 9.87
N ASN A 12 2.45 -2.15 10.13
CA ASN A 12 2.19 -2.67 11.48
C ASN A 12 3.33 -2.32 12.46
N ARG A 13 4.58 -2.33 12.00
CA ARG A 13 5.73 -1.91 12.81
C ARG A 13 5.66 -0.42 13.15
N ILE A 14 5.32 0.44 12.17
CA ILE A 14 5.13 1.88 12.39
C ILE A 14 4.03 2.10 13.42
N ILE A 15 2.87 1.43 13.30
CA ILE A 15 1.77 1.56 14.26
C ILE A 15 2.23 1.24 15.68
N ARG A 16 2.96 0.14 15.87
CA ARG A 16 3.49 -0.25 17.20
C ARG A 16 4.44 0.80 17.79
N ILE A 17 5.32 1.41 16.96
CA ILE A 17 6.20 2.47 17.42
C ILE A 17 5.41 3.73 17.80
N LEU A 18 4.37 4.06 17.02
CA LEU A 18 3.49 5.20 17.33
C LEU A 18 2.73 4.96 18.65
N GLU A 19 2.24 3.76 18.88
CA GLU A 19 1.58 3.36 20.14
C GLU A 19 2.55 3.45 21.33
N ASP A 20 3.79 2.97 21.16
CA ASP A 20 4.84 3.01 22.17
C ASP A 20 5.19 4.46 22.60
N CYS A 21 5.18 5.40 21.68
CA CYS A 21 5.37 6.81 21.96
C CYS A 21 4.07 7.59 22.24
N ASN A 22 2.94 6.91 22.44
CA ASN A 22 1.60 7.45 22.70
C ASN A 22 1.09 8.40 21.60
N VAL A 23 1.49 8.19 20.36
CA VAL A 23 0.93 8.84 19.15
C VAL A 23 -0.25 8.00 18.64
N ARG A 24 -1.46 8.55 18.68
CA ARG A 24 -2.71 7.82 18.45
C ARG A 24 -3.29 8.00 17.05
N LEU A 25 -2.44 8.14 16.04
CA LEU A 25 -2.90 8.29 14.64
C LEU A 25 -3.73 7.10 14.12
N SER A 26 -3.59 5.91 14.75
CA SER A 26 -4.38 4.73 14.40
C SER A 26 -5.81 4.76 14.94
N SER A 27 -6.09 5.55 15.99
CA SER A 27 -7.41 5.65 16.62
C SER A 27 -8.28 6.76 16.04
N VAL A 28 -7.70 7.66 15.27
CA VAL A 28 -8.45 8.65 14.52
C VAL A 28 -9.04 7.97 13.29
N PRO A 29 -10.36 8.10 12.98
CA PRO A 29 -10.99 7.43 11.84
C PRO A 29 -10.58 8.06 10.50
N SER A 30 -9.30 8.09 10.27
CA SER A 30 -8.66 8.27 8.99
C SER A 30 -7.75 7.06 8.83
N ASP A 31 -7.91 6.36 7.71
CA ASP A 31 -7.04 5.28 7.34
C ASP A 31 -5.57 5.66 7.59
N THR A 32 -4.90 4.97 8.55
CA THR A 32 -3.47 5.18 8.86
C THR A 32 -2.57 4.95 7.65
N SER A 33 -3.09 4.37 6.59
CA SER A 33 -2.47 4.25 5.28
C SER A 33 -2.83 5.39 4.32
N GLY A 34 -3.72 6.29 4.72
CA GLY A 34 -4.12 7.45 3.93
C GLY A 34 -2.99 8.48 3.77
N VAL A 35 -3.13 9.35 2.78
CA VAL A 35 -2.13 10.38 2.45
C VAL A 35 -1.84 11.28 3.65
N THR A 36 -2.86 11.62 4.44
CA THR A 36 -2.74 12.48 5.63
C THR A 36 -1.90 11.82 6.71
N ALA A 37 -2.24 10.59 7.09
CA ALA A 37 -1.48 9.86 8.11
C ALA A 37 -0.02 9.65 7.68
N THR A 38 0.21 9.31 6.42
CA THR A 38 1.55 9.16 5.86
C THR A 38 2.37 10.46 5.97
N ARG A 39 1.78 11.62 5.65
CA ARG A 39 2.46 12.91 5.77
C ARG A 39 2.75 13.29 7.23
N LEU A 40 1.85 12.98 8.15
CA LEU A 40 2.06 13.22 9.59
C LEU A 40 3.16 12.30 10.14
N ILE A 41 3.20 11.04 9.73
CA ILE A 41 4.29 10.12 10.07
C ILE A 41 5.63 10.63 9.49
N ASP A 42 5.64 11.12 8.27
CA ASP A 42 6.84 11.72 7.66
C ASP A 42 7.32 12.94 8.47
N LYS A 43 6.40 13.75 9.02
CA LYS A 43 6.73 14.85 9.93
C LYS A 43 7.34 14.35 11.24
N LEU A 44 6.76 13.32 11.86
CA LEU A 44 7.34 12.70 13.06
C LEU A 44 8.74 12.15 12.81
N CYS A 45 9.03 11.65 11.61
CA CYS A 45 10.37 11.22 11.20
C CYS A 45 11.40 12.38 11.15
N GLU A 46 10.96 13.66 11.07
CA GLU A 46 11.87 14.81 11.17
C GLU A 46 12.39 15.03 12.59
N GLY A 47 11.77 14.41 13.60
CA GLY A 47 12.15 14.55 15.02
C GLY A 47 11.69 15.86 15.63
N LYS A 48 10.70 16.53 15.02
CA LYS A 48 10.10 17.77 15.51
C LYS A 48 8.65 17.53 15.92
N PRO A 49 8.12 18.27 16.90
CA PRO A 49 6.72 18.24 17.24
C PRO A 49 5.85 18.62 16.02
N VAL A 50 4.74 17.91 15.84
CA VAL A 50 3.76 18.26 14.82
C VAL A 50 3.03 19.53 15.26
N THR A 51 3.04 20.56 14.43
CA THR A 51 2.38 21.83 14.68
C THR A 51 0.97 21.87 14.07
N MET A 52 0.14 22.81 14.52
CA MET A 52 -1.19 23.01 13.92
C MET A 52 -1.08 23.41 12.43
N GLN A 53 -0.01 24.10 12.04
CA GLN A 53 0.26 24.43 10.64
C GLN A 53 0.55 23.17 9.80
N ASP A 54 1.23 22.18 10.36
CA ASP A 54 1.45 20.89 9.69
C ASP A 54 0.12 20.13 9.50
N ILE A 55 -0.78 20.22 10.49
CA ILE A 55 -2.14 19.65 10.39
C ILE A 55 -2.91 20.37 9.27
N ASP A 56 -2.94 21.71 9.25
CA ASP A 56 -3.64 22.47 8.21
C ASP A 56 -3.15 22.15 6.80
N ALA A 57 -1.86 21.91 6.63
CA ALA A 57 -1.25 21.56 5.35
C ALA A 57 -1.69 20.19 4.80
N VAL A 58 -2.14 19.26 5.67
CA VAL A 58 -2.53 17.91 5.28
C VAL A 58 -4.01 17.63 5.43
N TYR A 59 -4.74 18.53 6.12
CA TYR A 59 -6.16 18.38 6.40
C TYR A 59 -7.00 18.55 5.13
N HIS A 60 -7.99 17.69 4.96
CA HIS A 60 -8.99 17.83 3.90
C HIS A 60 -10.40 17.39 4.37
N LYS A 61 -11.42 17.88 3.69
CA LYS A 61 -12.85 17.73 4.09
C LYS A 61 -13.37 16.27 4.17
N LYS A 62 -12.62 15.29 3.68
CA LYS A 62 -13.01 13.87 3.75
C LYS A 62 -12.55 13.21 5.06
N ILE A 63 -11.78 13.91 5.88
CA ILE A 63 -11.34 13.42 7.18
C ILE A 63 -12.48 13.67 8.16
N GLU A 64 -12.95 12.64 8.83
CA GLU A 64 -14.02 12.73 9.82
C GLU A 64 -13.57 13.43 11.11
N ALA A 65 -12.30 13.29 11.47
CA ALA A 65 -11.71 13.94 12.63
C ALA A 65 -11.51 15.43 12.42
N THR A 66 -11.62 16.20 13.49
CA THR A 66 -11.28 17.64 13.51
C THR A 66 -9.76 17.85 13.45
N ARG A 67 -9.33 19.08 13.19
CA ARG A 67 -7.91 19.45 13.20
C ARG A 67 -7.28 19.29 14.58
N GLU A 68 -8.05 19.65 15.60
CA GLU A 68 -7.68 19.54 17.01
C GLU A 68 -7.47 18.08 17.41
N GLU A 69 -8.38 17.18 17.04
CA GLU A 69 -8.27 15.74 17.29
C GLU A 69 -7.06 15.13 16.58
N LEU A 70 -6.77 15.54 15.34
CA LEU A 70 -5.57 15.11 14.61
C LEU A 70 -4.30 15.60 15.28
N TRP A 71 -4.28 16.85 15.74
CA TRP A 71 -3.12 17.41 16.44
C TRP A 71 -2.89 16.71 17.78
N GLU A 72 -3.93 16.50 18.57
CA GLU A 72 -3.87 15.73 19.82
C GLU A 72 -3.38 14.29 19.58
N ALA A 73 -3.86 13.65 18.53
CA ALA A 73 -3.40 12.31 18.15
C ALA A 73 -1.90 12.24 17.82
N CYS A 74 -1.31 13.35 17.36
CA CYS A 74 0.13 13.45 17.10
C CYS A 74 0.95 13.83 18.33
N ASN A 75 0.31 14.22 19.44
CA ASN A 75 0.99 14.75 20.64
C ASN A 75 1.43 13.62 21.56
N GLY A 76 2.47 12.90 21.16
CA GLY A 76 3.11 11.84 21.92
C GLY A 76 4.54 12.19 22.36
N ILE A 77 5.18 11.28 23.12
CA ILE A 77 6.56 11.43 23.57
C ILE A 77 7.48 10.68 22.60
N VAL A 78 7.85 11.35 21.51
CA VAL A 78 8.70 10.78 20.47
C VAL A 78 10.17 11.02 20.79
N SER A 79 10.89 9.98 21.23
CA SER A 79 12.33 10.04 21.51
C SER A 79 13.15 9.94 20.21
N GLU A 80 14.46 10.27 20.29
CA GLU A 80 15.39 10.08 19.16
C GLU A 80 15.41 8.64 18.65
N HIS A 81 15.26 7.67 19.54
CA HIS A 81 15.18 6.25 19.18
C HIS A 81 13.93 5.96 18.34
N HIS A 82 12.76 6.48 18.74
CA HIS A 82 11.52 6.33 17.96
C HIS A 82 11.67 6.97 16.56
N VAL A 83 12.25 8.18 16.49
CA VAL A 83 12.53 8.87 15.23
C VAL A 83 13.42 8.03 14.32
N TYR A 84 14.49 7.45 14.86
CA TYR A 84 15.40 6.58 14.11
C TYR A 84 14.67 5.35 13.54
N LEU A 85 13.88 4.66 14.37
CA LEU A 85 13.13 3.48 13.94
C LEU A 85 12.09 3.83 12.88
N LEU A 86 11.29 4.88 13.11
CA LEU A 86 10.27 5.35 12.16
C LEU A 86 10.90 5.69 10.81
N ARG A 87 12.00 6.43 10.82
CA ARG A 87 12.74 6.82 9.61
C ARG A 87 13.23 5.59 8.83
N THR A 88 13.89 4.66 9.52
CA THR A 88 14.43 3.45 8.91
C THR A 88 13.33 2.62 8.25
N ILE A 89 12.20 2.40 8.94
CA ILE A 89 11.08 1.62 8.38
C ILE A 89 10.41 2.38 7.25
N ARG A 90 10.29 3.70 7.35
CA ARG A 90 9.67 4.53 6.32
C ARG A 90 10.51 4.59 5.04
N GLU A 91 11.83 4.69 5.16
CA GLU A 91 12.76 4.63 4.03
C GLU A 91 12.70 3.26 3.33
N ASN A 92 12.68 2.18 4.10
CA ASN A 92 12.48 0.83 3.54
C ASN A 92 11.15 0.71 2.80
N SER A 93 10.05 1.23 3.38
CA SER A 93 8.73 1.22 2.72
C SER A 93 8.77 1.97 1.38
N ARG A 94 9.37 3.16 1.33
CA ARG A 94 9.53 3.93 0.08
C ARG A 94 10.36 3.18 -0.96
N HIS A 95 11.40 2.48 -0.52
CA HIS A 95 12.20 1.65 -1.43
C HIS A 95 11.37 0.50 -2.05
N ILE A 96 10.58 -0.18 -1.22
CA ILE A 96 9.68 -1.25 -1.67
C ILE A 96 8.58 -0.70 -2.61
N GLU A 97 7.98 0.45 -2.28
CA GLU A 97 6.99 1.13 -3.10
C GLU A 97 7.55 1.40 -4.51
N LYS A 98 8.78 1.93 -4.58
CA LYS A 98 9.48 2.16 -5.86
C LYS A 98 9.74 0.85 -6.63
N GLN A 99 10.14 -0.22 -5.95
CA GLN A 99 10.32 -1.53 -6.60
C GLN A 99 9.01 -2.06 -7.18
N ILE A 100 7.89 -1.88 -6.48
CA ILE A 100 6.57 -2.27 -6.98
C ILE A 100 6.24 -1.47 -8.24
N GLU A 101 6.43 -0.15 -8.22
CA GLU A 101 6.16 0.71 -9.37
C GLU A 101 7.00 0.31 -10.60
N GLU A 102 8.29 0.04 -10.41
CA GLU A 102 9.18 -0.45 -11.47
C GLU A 102 8.73 -1.81 -12.04
N LEU A 103 8.26 -2.72 -11.17
CA LEU A 103 7.73 -4.02 -11.60
C LEU A 103 6.41 -3.86 -12.35
N ASP A 104 5.50 -3.03 -11.87
CA ASP A 104 4.23 -2.75 -12.53
C ASP A 104 4.45 -2.17 -13.94
N GLN A 105 5.42 -1.28 -14.11
CA GLN A 105 5.80 -0.75 -15.43
C GLN A 105 6.34 -1.85 -16.36
N LYS A 106 7.18 -2.77 -15.84
CA LYS A 106 7.70 -3.89 -16.61
C LYS A 106 6.60 -4.86 -17.04
N ILE A 107 5.69 -5.19 -16.11
CA ILE A 107 4.51 -6.03 -16.39
C ILE A 107 3.66 -5.38 -17.48
N LYS A 108 3.33 -4.10 -17.34
CA LYS A 108 2.55 -3.35 -18.31
C LYS A 108 3.18 -3.35 -19.71
N LYS A 109 4.51 -3.19 -19.77
CA LYS A 109 5.25 -3.27 -21.04
C LYS A 109 5.23 -4.69 -21.63
N ALA A 110 5.38 -5.72 -20.81
CA ALA A 110 5.36 -7.10 -21.27
C ALA A 110 3.99 -7.53 -21.77
N LEU A 111 2.90 -7.00 -21.16
CA LEU A 111 1.52 -7.32 -21.52
C LEU A 111 0.97 -6.45 -22.65
N SER A 112 1.64 -5.36 -23.04
CA SER A 112 1.17 -4.44 -24.08
C SER A 112 0.84 -5.10 -25.43
N PRO A 113 1.54 -6.16 -25.91
CA PRO A 113 1.18 -6.85 -27.12
C PRO A 113 -0.15 -7.65 -27.02
N TYR A 114 -0.62 -7.88 -25.82
CA TYR A 114 -1.78 -8.72 -25.50
C TYR A 114 -2.98 -7.92 -24.98
N GLU A 115 -2.99 -6.60 -25.19
CA GLU A 115 -4.02 -5.70 -24.65
C GLU A 115 -5.43 -6.12 -25.03
N ASN A 116 -5.64 -6.55 -26.29
CA ASN A 116 -6.95 -7.05 -26.75
C ASN A 116 -7.42 -8.25 -25.94
N ALA A 117 -6.54 -9.21 -25.64
CA ALA A 117 -6.89 -10.37 -24.82
C ALA A 117 -7.21 -9.97 -23.37
N LEU A 118 -6.46 -9.01 -22.83
CA LEU A 118 -6.71 -8.45 -21.51
C LEU A 118 -8.08 -7.77 -21.43
N GLU A 119 -8.46 -6.98 -22.42
CA GLU A 119 -9.76 -6.31 -22.50
C GLU A 119 -10.90 -7.33 -22.56
N HIS A 120 -10.83 -8.34 -23.44
CA HIS A 120 -11.85 -9.39 -23.52
C HIS A 120 -12.03 -10.16 -22.21
N LEU A 121 -10.94 -10.48 -21.50
CA LEU A 121 -11.03 -11.17 -20.21
C LEU A 121 -11.64 -10.27 -19.12
N GLN A 122 -11.48 -8.96 -19.20
CA GLN A 122 -12.10 -8.01 -18.28
C GLN A 122 -13.61 -7.82 -18.50
N GLU A 123 -14.16 -8.24 -19.64
CA GLU A 123 -15.62 -8.29 -19.88
C GLU A 123 -16.31 -9.33 -18.98
N ILE A 124 -15.55 -10.29 -18.45
CA ILE A 124 -16.09 -11.31 -17.54
C ILE A 124 -16.36 -10.66 -16.17
N PRO A 125 -17.61 -10.67 -15.68
CA PRO A 125 -17.96 -10.09 -14.40
C PRO A 125 -17.09 -10.62 -13.24
N GLY A 126 -16.52 -9.73 -12.45
CA GLY A 126 -15.68 -10.09 -11.30
C GLY A 126 -14.17 -10.19 -11.60
N LEU A 127 -13.76 -10.17 -12.88
CA LEU A 127 -12.34 -10.11 -13.22
C LEU A 127 -11.84 -8.67 -13.34
N SER A 128 -11.10 -8.22 -12.34
CA SER A 128 -10.38 -6.94 -12.41
C SER A 128 -9.16 -7.06 -13.33
N ARG A 129 -8.66 -5.94 -13.84
CA ARG A 129 -7.41 -5.88 -14.63
C ARG A 129 -6.28 -6.66 -13.95
N LYS A 130 -6.08 -6.43 -12.67
CA LYS A 130 -5.05 -7.11 -11.89
C LYS A 130 -5.26 -8.62 -11.81
N THR A 131 -6.49 -9.06 -11.65
CA THR A 131 -6.85 -10.50 -11.64
C THR A 131 -6.51 -11.15 -12.98
N VAL A 132 -6.80 -10.45 -14.09
CA VAL A 132 -6.48 -10.93 -15.44
C VAL A 132 -4.96 -10.97 -15.65
N GLU A 133 -4.21 -9.97 -15.23
CA GLU A 133 -2.75 -9.95 -15.28
C GLU A 133 -2.13 -11.10 -14.46
N ASP A 134 -2.64 -11.34 -13.24
CA ASP A 134 -2.22 -12.47 -12.39
C ASP A 134 -2.55 -13.82 -13.08
N LEU A 135 -3.73 -13.94 -13.69
CA LEU A 135 -4.15 -15.14 -14.41
C LEU A 135 -3.22 -15.44 -15.60
N ILE A 136 -2.95 -14.43 -16.44
CA ILE A 136 -2.06 -14.59 -17.60
C ILE A 136 -0.63 -14.93 -17.15
N ALA A 137 -0.17 -14.37 -16.04
CA ALA A 137 1.14 -14.70 -15.48
C ALA A 137 1.26 -16.16 -15.02
N GLU A 138 0.14 -16.77 -14.59
CA GLU A 138 0.11 -18.15 -14.09
C GLU A 138 -0.07 -19.17 -15.24
N ILE A 139 -1.01 -18.93 -16.17
CA ILE A 139 -1.38 -19.90 -17.20
C ILE A 139 -0.81 -19.58 -18.58
N GLY A 140 -0.31 -18.36 -18.82
CA GLY A 140 0.09 -17.88 -20.12
C GLY A 140 -1.10 -17.50 -21.02
N LEU A 141 -0.81 -17.23 -22.29
CA LEU A 141 -1.82 -16.92 -23.32
C LEU A 141 -1.94 -18.03 -24.35
N ASP A 142 -1.01 -18.97 -24.33
CA ASP A 142 -1.02 -20.13 -25.20
C ASP A 142 -1.89 -21.22 -24.57
N MET A 143 -3.14 -21.30 -25.03
CA MET A 143 -4.11 -22.28 -24.55
C MET A 143 -3.88 -23.67 -25.15
N ASP A 144 -3.04 -23.82 -26.18
CA ASP A 144 -2.70 -25.13 -26.77
C ASP A 144 -1.90 -26.00 -25.78
N VAL A 145 -1.33 -25.36 -24.73
CA VAL A 145 -0.69 -26.07 -23.60
C VAL A 145 -1.69 -26.93 -22.83
N PHE A 146 -3.00 -26.59 -22.87
CA PHE A 146 -4.05 -27.33 -22.21
C PHE A 146 -4.90 -28.08 -23.26
N PRO A 147 -4.77 -29.42 -23.39
CA PRO A 147 -5.50 -30.21 -24.40
C PRO A 147 -7.04 -30.14 -24.29
N SER A 148 -7.55 -29.76 -23.10
CA SER A 148 -8.97 -29.52 -22.87
C SER A 148 -9.18 -28.63 -21.65
N GLU A 149 -10.41 -28.10 -21.50
CA GLU A 149 -10.85 -27.36 -20.33
C GLU A 149 -10.66 -28.14 -19.02
N GLN A 150 -10.86 -29.47 -19.06
CA GLN A 150 -10.66 -30.36 -17.90
C GLN A 150 -9.20 -30.39 -17.43
N HIS A 151 -8.24 -30.30 -18.36
CA HIS A 151 -6.82 -30.23 -18.01
C HIS A 151 -6.51 -28.90 -17.32
N LEU A 152 -7.07 -27.79 -17.77
CA LEU A 152 -6.94 -26.48 -17.12
C LEU A 152 -7.58 -26.51 -15.72
N CYS A 153 -8.81 -27.03 -15.59
CA CYS A 153 -9.48 -27.16 -14.29
C CYS A 153 -8.66 -28.02 -13.32
N SER A 154 -8.16 -29.16 -13.76
CA SER A 154 -7.31 -30.04 -12.95
C SER A 154 -6.00 -29.34 -12.51
N TRP A 155 -5.40 -28.52 -13.40
CA TRP A 155 -4.20 -27.76 -13.09
C TRP A 155 -4.48 -26.68 -12.03
N VAL A 156 -5.62 -26.00 -12.11
CA VAL A 156 -6.06 -25.01 -11.12
C VAL A 156 -6.47 -25.67 -9.79
N GLY A 157 -6.79 -26.96 -9.78
CA GLY A 157 -7.21 -27.70 -8.60
C GLY A 157 -8.70 -27.59 -8.29
N VAL A 158 -9.54 -27.44 -9.32
CA VAL A 158 -11.01 -27.37 -9.25
C VAL A 158 -11.62 -28.63 -9.85
#